data_0038c7d561e6167284ea5a5846c7b5d4
#
_entry.id   0038c7d561e6167284ea5a5846c7b5d4
#
_cell.length_a   1.000
_cell.length_b   1.000
_cell.length_c   1.000
_cell.angle_alpha   90.00
_cell.angle_beta   90.00
_cell.angle_gamma   90.00
#
_symmetry.space_group_name_H-M   'P 1'
#
loop_
_entity.id
_entity.type
_entity.pdbx_description
1 polymer ?
#
loop_
_entity_poly.entity_id
_entity_poly.type
_entity_poly.pdbx_seq_one_letter_code
_entity_poly.pdbx_strand_id
1 'polypeptide(L)' 'MTSACCSAPKVDDLPQYPSVLLEPCDDPQRVEIRTNADIVRMLSLTIQAYEACRAKHGALVMAIDKGE' A
#
# COMPACT_ATOMS: atom_id res chain seq x y z
N MET A 1 17.95 -34.01 -12.92
CA MET A 1 17.27 -33.74 -13.03
C MET A 1 16.91 -32.76 -13.26
N THR A 2 16.41 -32.47 -13.65
CA THR A 2 16.20 -31.46 -13.96
C THR A 2 15.29 -30.79 -13.37
N SER A 3 15.51 -29.83 -12.74
CA SER A 3 14.63 -28.99 -12.11
C SER A 3 13.94 -28.03 -13.01
N ALA A 4 14.20 -28.16 -14.23
CA ALA A 4 13.63 -27.20 -15.16
C ALA A 4 12.12 -27.18 -15.12
N CYS A 5 11.52 -28.33 -15.03
CA CYS A 5 10.07 -28.39 -15.02
C CYS A 5 9.49 -27.85 -13.72
N CYS A 6 10.32 -27.73 -12.70
CA CYS A 6 9.84 -27.28 -11.40
C CYS A 6 10.27 -25.86 -11.10
N SER A 7 10.81 -25.19 -12.10
CA SER A 7 11.28 -23.84 -11.90
C SER A 7 10.11 -22.90 -11.65
N ALA A 8 10.27 -22.03 -10.71
CA ALA A 8 9.29 -21.00 -10.50
C ALA A 8 9.30 -20.06 -11.70
N PRO A 9 8.16 -19.46 -12.03
CA PRO A 9 8.14 -18.46 -13.09
C PRO A 9 9.15 -17.37 -12.79
N LYS A 10 9.77 -16.89 -13.83
CA LYS A 10 10.68 -15.77 -13.67
C LYS A 10 9.92 -14.54 -13.28
N VAL A 11 10.54 -13.71 -12.47
CA VAL A 11 9.93 -12.45 -12.09
C VAL A 11 9.60 -11.62 -13.32
N ASP A 12 10.43 -11.73 -14.35
CA ASP A 12 10.23 -10.97 -15.57
C ASP A 12 8.94 -11.33 -16.27
N ASP A 13 8.42 -12.52 -16.03
CA ASP A 13 7.19 -12.95 -16.66
C ASP A 13 5.95 -12.46 -15.92
N LEU A 14 6.15 -11.83 -14.78
CA LEU A 14 5.03 -11.34 -13.99
C LEU A 14 4.77 -9.88 -14.31
N PRO A 15 3.51 -9.43 -14.16
CA PRO A 15 3.21 -8.02 -14.36
C PRO A 15 4.05 -7.16 -13.43
N GLN A 16 4.45 -6.02 -13.93
CA GLN A 16 5.24 -5.08 -13.15
C GLN A 16 4.30 -3.98 -12.64
N TYR A 17 4.39 -3.71 -11.37
CA TYR A 17 3.60 -2.67 -10.74
C TYR A 17 4.52 -1.62 -10.16
N PRO A 18 4.08 -0.36 -10.10
CA PRO A 18 4.89 0.67 -9.44
C PRO A 18 5.20 0.26 -8.01
N SER A 19 6.45 0.41 -7.62
CA SER A 19 6.87 -0.01 -6.28
C SER A 19 6.12 0.74 -5.19
N VAL A 20 5.72 1.98 -5.47
CA VAL A 20 5.01 2.77 -4.48
C VAL A 20 3.66 2.14 -4.12
N LEU A 21 3.05 1.41 -5.05
CA LEU A 21 1.78 0.75 -4.79
C LEU A 21 1.93 -0.52 -3.97
N LEU A 22 3.15 -1.05 -3.93
CA LEU A 22 3.44 -2.28 -3.20
C LEU A 22 3.95 -2.01 -1.80
N GLU A 23 4.15 -0.75 -1.45
CA GLU A 23 4.61 -0.39 -0.12
C GLU A 23 3.48 -0.52 0.89
N PRO A 24 3.81 -0.89 2.11
CA PRO A 24 2.78 -0.94 3.14
C PRO A 24 2.28 0.47 3.46
N CYS A 25 1.10 0.52 4.06
CA CYS A 25 0.54 1.80 4.47
C CYS A 25 1.37 2.38 5.62
N ASP A 26 1.55 3.70 5.58
CA ASP A 26 2.25 4.38 6.66
C ASP A 26 1.34 4.45 7.88
N ASP A 27 1.96 4.32 9.04
CA ASP A 27 1.21 4.50 10.28
C ASP A 27 0.91 5.98 10.47
N PRO A 28 -0.27 6.31 11.01
CA PRO A 28 -0.56 7.70 11.31
C PRO A 28 0.39 8.21 12.39
N GLN A 29 0.74 9.47 12.28
CA GLN A 29 1.60 10.10 13.27
C GLN A 29 0.88 10.16 14.60
N ARG A 30 1.63 9.90 15.65
CA ARG A 30 1.07 9.97 17.00
C ARG A 30 1.24 11.37 17.53
N VAL A 31 0.18 11.85 18.16
CA VAL A 31 0.16 13.17 18.76
C VAL A 31 -0.12 13.01 20.23
N GLU A 32 0.65 13.72 21.04
CA GLU A 32 0.38 13.73 22.48
C GLU A 32 -0.90 14.51 22.71
N ILE A 33 -1.88 13.88 23.34
CA ILE A 33 -3.20 14.48 23.52
C ILE A 33 -3.25 15.16 24.87
N ARG A 34 -3.35 16.47 24.86
CA ARG A 34 -3.47 17.29 26.06
C ARG A 34 -4.70 18.18 26.03
N THR A 35 -5.19 18.47 24.83
CA THR A 35 -6.33 19.35 24.64
C THR A 35 -7.27 18.76 23.62
N ASN A 36 -8.47 19.35 23.51
CA ASN A 36 -9.40 18.93 22.49
C ASN A 36 -8.86 19.18 21.09
N ALA A 37 -8.06 20.23 20.93
CA ALA A 37 -7.44 20.49 19.63
C ALA A 37 -6.51 19.37 19.21
N ASP A 38 -5.83 18.76 20.18
CA ASP A 38 -4.95 17.65 19.88
C ASP A 38 -5.73 16.43 19.42
N ILE A 39 -6.92 16.21 19.95
CA ILE A 39 -7.78 15.12 19.52
C ILE A 39 -8.18 15.34 18.06
N VAL A 40 -8.57 16.54 17.71
CA VAL A 40 -8.96 16.87 16.34
C VAL A 40 -7.78 16.67 15.39
N ARG A 41 -6.59 17.09 15.82
CA ARG A 41 -5.40 16.93 15.00
C ARG A 41 -5.06 15.47 14.78
N MET A 42 -5.15 14.67 15.85
CA MET A 42 -4.88 13.24 15.74
C MET A 42 -5.85 12.56 14.78
N LEU A 43 -7.12 12.92 14.90
CA LEU A 43 -8.14 12.39 14.02
C LEU A 43 -7.88 12.78 12.56
N SER A 44 -7.51 14.03 12.32
CA SER A 44 -7.20 14.50 10.98
C SER A 44 -6.03 13.73 10.39
N LEU A 45 -4.97 13.52 11.15
CA LEU A 45 -3.80 12.77 10.68
C LEU A 45 -4.16 11.32 10.38
N THR A 46 -5.02 10.73 11.20
CA THR A 46 -5.46 9.36 10.98
C THR A 46 -6.28 9.24 9.70
N ILE A 47 -7.16 10.19 9.46
CA ILE A 47 -7.96 10.20 8.24
C ILE A 47 -7.07 10.36 7.01
N GLN A 48 -6.07 11.23 7.08
CA GLN A 48 -5.16 11.43 5.96
C GLN A 48 -4.38 10.16 5.66
N ALA A 49 -3.90 9.47 6.70
CA ALA A 49 -3.18 8.22 6.52
C ALA A 49 -4.07 7.16 5.90
N TYR A 50 -5.32 7.09 6.34
CA TYR A 50 -6.28 6.14 5.80
C TYR A 50 -6.56 6.42 4.33
N GLU A 51 -6.77 7.68 3.98
CA GLU A 51 -7.08 8.02 2.59
C GLU A 51 -5.90 7.78 1.67
N ALA A 52 -4.70 8.05 2.14
CA ALA A 52 -3.50 7.77 1.35
C ALA A 52 -3.37 6.27 1.07
N CYS A 53 -3.61 5.46 2.10
CA CYS A 53 -3.54 4.02 1.96
C CYS A 53 -4.63 3.50 1.02
N ARG A 54 -5.84 4.04 1.16
CA ARG A 54 -6.96 3.66 0.32
C ARG A 54 -6.68 3.98 -1.14
N ALA A 55 -6.05 5.11 -1.40
CA ALA A 55 -5.69 5.50 -2.76
C ALA A 55 -4.68 4.54 -3.36
N LYS A 56 -3.67 4.13 -2.58
CA LYS A 56 -2.70 3.15 -3.05
C LYS A 56 -3.37 1.83 -3.38
N HIS A 57 -4.23 1.38 -2.48
CA HIS A 57 -4.90 0.10 -2.68
C HIS A 57 -5.79 0.14 -3.91
N GLY A 58 -6.54 1.22 -4.08
CA GLY A 58 -7.40 1.37 -5.25
C GLY A 58 -6.61 1.38 -6.55
N ALA A 59 -5.49 2.08 -6.55
CA ALA A 59 -4.63 2.13 -7.73
C ALA A 59 -4.07 0.76 -8.05
N LEU A 60 -3.69 -0.01 -7.03
CA LEU A 60 -3.15 -1.35 -7.24
C LEU A 60 -4.23 -2.27 -7.80
N VAL A 61 -5.44 -2.19 -7.28
CA VAL A 61 -6.56 -2.99 -7.77
C VAL A 61 -6.82 -2.68 -9.25
N MET A 62 -6.80 -1.40 -9.61
CA MET A 62 -7.02 -1.02 -10.99
C MET A 62 -5.89 -1.51 -11.89
N ALA A 63 -4.65 -1.48 -11.39
CA ALA A 63 -3.52 -1.97 -12.16
C ALA A 63 -3.64 -3.47 -12.42
N ILE A 64 -4.10 -4.22 -11.41
CA ILE A 64 -4.30 -5.66 -11.57
C ILE A 64 -5.38 -5.94 -12.60
N ASP A 65 -6.49 -5.20 -12.55
CA ASP A 65 -7.56 -5.38 -13.51
C ASP A 65 -7.09 -5.12 -14.93
N LYS A 66 -6.28 -4.08 -15.11
CA LYS A 66 -5.78 -3.75 -16.44
C LYS A 66 -4.73 -4.74 -16.91
N GLY A 67 -4.03 -5.34 -15.97
CA GLY A 67 -2.96 -6.26 -16.29
C GLY A 67 -3.44 -7.56 -16.90
N GLU A 68 -4.72 -7.79 -16.81
CA GLU A 68 -5.27 -8.97 -17.44
C GLU A 68 -5.55 -8.70 -18.91
#